data_328c76ef36c99f7d8bf3cda0dbeb668c
#
_entry.id   328c76ef36c99f7d8bf3cda0dbeb668c
#
_cell.length_a   1.000
_cell.length_b   1.000
_cell.length_c   1.000
_cell.angle_alpha   90.00
_cell.angle_beta   90.00
_cell.angle_gamma   90.00
#
_symmetry.space_group_name_H-M   'P 1'
#
loop_
_entity.id
_entity.type
_entity.pdbx_description
1 polymer ?
#
loop_
_entity_poly.entity_id
_entity_poly.type
_entity_poly.pdbx_seq_one_letter_code
_entity_poly.pdbx_strand_id
1 'polypeptide(L)'
;MIRFLCVFLIFNLFVRSSSAQQKRYNAAEIRLNLEKLNTLGSVLYVAAHPDDENTRLLSYYANEKHFRATYISMTRGDGGQNLIGSEQGELLGVIRTQELLAARRIDGAEQVFSRAVDFGYSKNPEETFSFWNKDSILADVVWAIRKVRPDIIVMRFPTTGEGGHGHHTASAILAVEAFKAAADPSRFPEQLKYVQTWQSERIFWNMFRPKEEEVKGKPDITGVDIGSFNYLLGKSYGELASESRSMHKSQGFGTARSRGKQLDYLKLIDGTPFLDNELSGINTTWNRVKGGEAIAADIQKIIASFSEVNPSNSIPALFELRKKINTEIKDDYWKNLKSKEVEELILACGGFYIEAFADISSVTPGEQIKITASVIHRSDQRFTLNDVRFNDQDSVLNSKLEQNI
;
A
#
# COMPACT_ATOMS: atom_id res chain seq x y z
N MET A 1 9.36 -44.48 51.28
CA MET A 1 8.26 -43.50 51.10
C MET A 1 8.81 -42.31 50.31
N ILE A 2 8.69 -42.33 49.00
CA ILE A 2 9.18 -41.29 48.12
C ILE A 2 7.98 -40.41 47.76
N ARG A 3 7.99 -39.15 48.18
CA ARG A 3 6.95 -38.17 47.84
C ARG A 3 7.30 -37.59 46.45
N PHE A 4 6.46 -37.88 45.45
CA PHE A 4 6.48 -37.22 44.16
C PHE A 4 5.91 -35.80 44.33
N LEU A 5 6.76 -34.81 44.08
CA LEU A 5 6.35 -33.40 44.00
C LEU A 5 5.94 -33.11 42.54
N CYS A 6 4.66 -33.09 42.24
CA CYS A 6 4.16 -32.62 40.93
C CYS A 6 4.31 -31.11 40.83
N VAL A 7 5.29 -30.64 40.11
CA VAL A 7 5.40 -29.21 39.71
C VAL A 7 4.44 -28.98 38.54
N PHE A 8 3.32 -28.35 38.79
CA PHE A 8 2.42 -27.84 37.76
C PHE A 8 3.07 -26.59 37.16
N LEU A 9 3.74 -26.74 35.98
CA LEU A 9 4.11 -25.61 35.15
C LEU A 9 2.85 -25.03 34.53
N ILE A 10 2.36 -23.94 35.08
CA ILE A 10 1.30 -23.12 34.46
C ILE A 10 1.99 -22.38 33.30
N PHE A 11 1.85 -22.91 32.09
CA PHE A 11 2.18 -22.21 30.87
C PHE A 11 1.15 -21.11 30.67
N ASN A 12 1.44 -19.89 31.11
CA ASN A 12 0.69 -18.71 30.72
C ASN A 12 0.88 -18.50 29.23
N LEU A 13 0.01 -19.06 28.41
CA LEU A 13 -0.17 -18.66 27.03
C LEU A 13 -0.63 -17.20 27.04
N PHE A 14 0.29 -16.28 26.92
CA PHE A 14 -0.02 -14.91 26.51
C PHE A 14 -0.54 -14.97 25.07
N VAL A 15 -1.83 -15.16 24.91
CA VAL A 15 -2.53 -14.84 23.66
C VAL A 15 -2.35 -13.33 23.47
N ARG A 16 -1.35 -12.96 22.67
CA ARG A 16 -1.28 -11.59 22.20
C ARG A 16 -2.44 -11.42 21.24
N SER A 17 -3.49 -10.78 21.71
CA SER A 17 -4.53 -10.25 20.85
C SER A 17 -3.83 -9.40 19.79
N SER A 18 -3.88 -9.83 18.53
CA SER A 18 -3.45 -9.05 17.39
C SER A 18 -4.49 -7.96 17.17
N SER A 19 -4.43 -6.87 17.92
CA SER A 19 -5.16 -5.68 17.56
C SER A 19 -4.57 -5.14 16.26
N ALA A 20 -5.42 -4.81 15.28
CA ALA A 20 -5.02 -4.05 14.12
C ALA A 20 -4.58 -2.67 14.63
N GLN A 21 -3.28 -2.50 14.91
CA GLN A 21 -2.75 -1.26 15.44
C GLN A 21 -2.95 -0.15 14.43
N GLN A 22 -3.67 0.89 14.83
CA GLN A 22 -3.72 2.15 14.09
C GLN A 22 -2.28 2.62 13.84
N LYS A 23 -1.97 2.96 12.58
CA LYS A 23 -0.67 3.55 12.24
C LYS A 23 -0.49 4.84 13.04
N ARG A 24 0.56 4.91 13.84
CA ARG A 24 0.94 6.12 14.56
C ARG A 24 1.99 6.85 13.75
N TYR A 25 1.80 8.16 13.61
CA TYR A 25 2.71 9.01 12.87
C TYR A 25 3.53 9.87 13.84
N ASN A 26 4.84 9.89 13.67
CA ASN A 26 5.69 10.92 14.26
C ASN A 26 5.61 12.22 13.43
N ALA A 27 6.19 13.30 13.92
CA ALA A 27 6.10 14.61 13.27
C ALA A 27 6.70 14.62 11.85
N ALA A 28 7.78 13.87 11.61
CA ALA A 28 8.39 13.75 10.28
C ALA A 28 7.47 13.00 9.29
N GLU A 29 6.81 11.93 9.75
CA GLU A 29 5.83 11.21 8.94
C GLU A 29 4.58 12.04 8.67
N ILE A 30 4.11 12.86 9.63
CA ILE A 30 3.02 13.82 9.39
C ILE A 30 3.45 14.82 8.32
N ARG A 31 4.66 15.37 8.40
CA ARG A 31 5.20 16.28 7.40
C ARG A 31 5.25 15.65 5.99
N LEU A 32 5.75 14.42 5.87
CA LEU A 32 5.76 13.69 4.61
C LEU A 32 4.35 13.47 4.05
N ASN A 33 3.37 13.15 4.90
CA ASN A 33 1.99 12.96 4.45
C ASN A 33 1.33 14.29 4.05
N LEU A 34 1.69 15.43 4.67
CA LEU A 34 1.29 16.75 4.19
C LEU A 34 1.84 17.04 2.79
N GLU A 35 3.11 16.71 2.53
CA GLU A 35 3.73 16.84 1.20
C GLU A 35 3.06 15.92 0.18
N LYS A 36 2.71 14.68 0.58
CA LYS A 36 1.98 13.72 -0.22
C LYS A 36 0.57 14.19 -0.63
N LEU A 37 -0.10 14.99 0.19
CA LEU A 37 -1.38 15.60 -0.18
C LEU A 37 -1.27 16.43 -1.47
N ASN A 38 -0.13 17.05 -1.71
CA ASN A 38 0.09 17.92 -2.87
C ASN A 38 0.44 17.18 -4.15
N THR A 39 0.54 15.87 -4.09
CA THR A 39 0.87 15.01 -5.23
C THR A 39 -0.32 14.13 -5.62
N LEU A 40 -0.64 14.11 -6.91
CA LEU A 40 -1.70 13.30 -7.50
C LEU A 40 -1.14 12.19 -8.41
N GLY A 41 0.12 11.82 -8.22
CA GLY A 41 0.76 10.73 -8.95
C GLY A 41 0.48 9.36 -8.35
N SER A 42 0.42 8.33 -9.19
CA SER A 42 0.24 6.96 -8.73
C SER A 42 0.98 5.93 -9.57
N VAL A 43 1.40 4.84 -8.92
CA VAL A 43 2.08 3.71 -9.55
C VAL A 43 1.48 2.40 -9.05
N LEU A 44 1.28 1.46 -9.98
CA LEU A 44 0.91 0.08 -9.66
C LEU A 44 2.08 -0.84 -9.98
N TYR A 45 2.60 -1.51 -8.97
CA TYR A 45 3.62 -2.55 -9.13
C TYR A 45 2.94 -3.93 -9.17
N VAL A 46 3.32 -4.78 -10.13
CA VAL A 46 2.66 -6.06 -10.41
C VAL A 46 3.66 -7.21 -10.32
N ALA A 47 3.36 -8.20 -9.48
CA ALA A 47 4.11 -9.46 -9.45
C ALA A 47 3.25 -10.63 -8.94
N ALA A 48 3.84 -11.82 -8.83
CA ALA A 48 3.10 -13.06 -8.59
C ALA A 48 2.85 -13.36 -7.11
N HIS A 49 3.87 -13.16 -6.24
CA HIS A 49 3.81 -13.61 -4.84
C HIS A 49 4.14 -12.48 -3.86
N PRO A 50 3.75 -12.62 -2.57
CA PRO A 50 4.35 -11.84 -1.50
C PRO A 50 5.87 -12.07 -1.47
N ASP A 51 6.69 -11.01 -1.52
CA ASP A 51 8.16 -10.97 -1.62
C ASP A 51 8.76 -10.78 -3.02
N ASP A 52 7.97 -10.86 -4.08
CA ASP A 52 8.44 -10.54 -5.45
C ASP A 52 8.62 -9.03 -5.68
N GLU A 53 7.95 -8.21 -4.88
CA GLU A 53 7.98 -6.78 -5.06
C GLU A 53 9.38 -6.18 -4.91
N ASN A 54 9.66 -5.17 -5.73
CA ASN A 54 10.84 -4.33 -5.54
C ASN A 54 10.54 -3.28 -4.46
N THR A 55 10.85 -3.63 -3.21
CA THR A 55 10.62 -2.76 -2.05
C THR A 55 11.37 -1.42 -2.15
N ARG A 56 12.46 -1.33 -2.94
CA ARG A 56 13.22 -0.09 -3.18
C ARG A 56 12.42 0.88 -4.03
N LEU A 57 11.89 0.41 -5.18
CA LEU A 57 11.02 1.23 -6.04
C LEU A 57 9.76 1.65 -5.32
N LEU A 58 9.11 0.74 -4.57
CA LEU A 58 7.93 1.08 -3.78
C LEU A 58 8.24 2.15 -2.73
N SER A 59 9.32 1.99 -1.96
CA SER A 59 9.76 2.99 -0.98
C SER A 59 10.06 4.34 -1.64
N TYR A 60 10.73 4.34 -2.78
CA TYR A 60 11.06 5.54 -3.54
C TYR A 60 9.80 6.27 -4.05
N TYR A 61 8.89 5.56 -4.73
CA TYR A 61 7.67 6.19 -5.22
C TYR A 61 6.77 6.68 -4.08
N ALA A 62 6.66 5.93 -2.99
CA ALA A 62 5.80 6.32 -1.87
C ALA A 62 6.35 7.51 -1.08
N ASN A 63 7.67 7.61 -0.89
CA ASN A 63 8.26 8.57 0.05
C ASN A 63 9.10 9.66 -0.61
N GLU A 64 9.69 9.44 -1.81
CA GLU A 64 10.41 10.48 -2.55
C GLU A 64 9.49 11.18 -3.54
N LYS A 65 8.73 10.41 -4.31
CA LYS A 65 7.79 10.97 -5.29
C LYS A 65 6.43 11.33 -4.68
N HIS A 66 6.21 10.92 -3.44
CA HIS A 66 4.93 11.10 -2.73
C HIS A 66 3.73 10.53 -3.49
N PHE A 67 3.96 9.49 -4.29
CA PHE A 67 2.93 8.84 -5.08
C PHE A 67 2.10 7.88 -4.23
N ARG A 68 0.87 7.66 -4.68
CA ARG A 68 0.12 6.49 -4.29
C ARG A 68 0.76 5.26 -4.92
N ALA A 69 1.71 4.65 -4.21
CA ALA A 69 2.36 3.41 -4.65
C ALA A 69 1.53 2.22 -4.18
N THR A 70 1.15 1.35 -5.10
CA THR A 70 0.35 0.16 -4.80
C THR A 70 1.04 -1.08 -5.36
N TYR A 71 1.13 -2.13 -4.57
CA TYR A 71 1.56 -3.45 -5.03
C TYR A 71 0.35 -4.36 -5.20
N ILE A 72 0.22 -5.01 -6.36
CA ILE A 72 -0.67 -6.15 -6.55
C ILE A 72 0.15 -7.44 -6.60
N SER A 73 -0.07 -8.32 -5.62
CA SER A 73 0.39 -9.71 -5.64
C SER A 73 -0.72 -10.59 -6.22
N MET A 74 -0.41 -11.41 -7.22
CA MET A 74 -1.43 -12.27 -7.80
C MET A 74 -1.94 -13.27 -6.77
N THR A 75 -1.04 -13.89 -6.00
CA THR A 75 -1.37 -14.88 -4.97
C THR A 75 -1.10 -14.37 -3.56
N ARG A 76 -1.44 -15.18 -2.56
CA ARG A 76 -1.07 -14.96 -1.16
C ARG A 76 0.15 -15.77 -0.74
N GLY A 77 0.77 -16.51 -1.67
CA GLY A 77 1.95 -17.32 -1.42
C GLY A 77 1.69 -18.58 -0.59
N ASP A 78 0.46 -19.07 -0.64
CA ASP A 78 -0.01 -20.26 0.11
C ASP A 78 0.64 -21.56 -0.39
N GLY A 79 1.04 -21.63 -1.66
CA GLY A 79 1.80 -22.76 -2.24
C GLY A 79 3.32 -22.74 -1.97
N GLY A 80 3.83 -21.72 -1.28
CA GLY A 80 5.25 -21.57 -0.98
C GLY A 80 5.75 -22.43 0.18
N GLN A 81 6.99 -22.17 0.59
CA GLN A 81 7.61 -22.81 1.74
C GLN A 81 7.62 -21.88 2.96
N ASN A 82 7.58 -22.47 4.17
CA ASN A 82 7.75 -21.76 5.42
C ASN A 82 9.10 -22.18 6.05
N LEU A 83 10.08 -21.26 6.09
CA LEU A 83 11.42 -21.56 6.61
C LEU A 83 11.53 -21.39 8.13
N ILE A 84 10.49 -20.88 8.80
CA ILE A 84 10.52 -20.60 10.24
C ILE A 84 9.41 -21.28 11.03
N GLY A 85 8.52 -22.01 10.36
CA GLY A 85 7.38 -22.67 10.99
C GLY A 85 6.92 -23.90 10.21
N SER A 86 5.88 -24.54 10.72
CA SER A 86 5.29 -25.76 10.14
C SER A 86 4.05 -25.49 9.30
N GLU A 87 3.55 -24.25 9.31
CA GLU A 87 2.33 -23.87 8.60
C GLU A 87 2.55 -23.94 7.09
N GLN A 88 1.62 -24.59 6.40
CA GLN A 88 1.59 -24.78 4.95
C GLN A 88 0.17 -24.45 4.44
N GLY A 89 0.03 -24.31 3.12
CA GLY A 89 -1.26 -24.06 2.47
C GLY A 89 -1.88 -22.75 2.95
N GLU A 90 -3.16 -22.74 3.22
CA GLU A 90 -3.93 -21.55 3.59
C GLU A 90 -3.38 -20.86 4.84
N LEU A 91 -2.85 -21.61 5.81
CA LEU A 91 -2.24 -21.03 7.02
C LEU A 91 -0.98 -20.23 6.67
N LEU A 92 -0.16 -20.74 5.77
CA LEU A 92 1.00 -20.01 5.25
C LEU A 92 0.56 -18.78 4.45
N GLY A 93 -0.50 -18.88 3.66
CA GLY A 93 -1.09 -17.75 2.94
C GLY A 93 -1.53 -16.62 3.87
N VAL A 94 -2.11 -16.94 5.03
CA VAL A 94 -2.44 -15.94 6.07
C VAL A 94 -1.18 -15.29 6.64
N ILE A 95 -0.15 -16.08 6.97
CA ILE A 95 1.14 -15.57 7.48
C ILE A 95 1.77 -14.64 6.47
N ARG A 96 1.97 -15.07 5.22
CA ARG A 96 2.60 -14.28 4.17
C ARG A 96 1.80 -13.02 3.82
N THR A 97 0.48 -13.08 3.90
CA THR A 97 -0.38 -11.88 3.79
C THR A 97 -0.05 -10.87 4.89
N GLN A 98 0.08 -11.29 6.14
CA GLN A 98 0.42 -10.39 7.26
C GLN A 98 1.84 -9.85 7.17
N GLU A 99 2.80 -10.66 6.72
CA GLU A 99 4.18 -10.24 6.45
C GLU A 99 4.23 -9.15 5.37
N LEU A 100 3.49 -9.34 4.27
CA LEU A 100 3.39 -8.37 3.18
C LEU A 100 2.72 -7.05 3.65
N LEU A 101 1.66 -7.13 4.45
CA LEU A 101 1.04 -5.95 5.05
C LEU A 101 1.98 -5.23 6.04
N ALA A 102 2.83 -5.99 6.75
CA ALA A 102 3.87 -5.41 7.61
C ALA A 102 4.94 -4.69 6.78
N ALA A 103 5.36 -5.26 5.64
CA ALA A 103 6.27 -4.63 4.69
C ALA A 103 5.69 -3.30 4.17
N ARG A 104 4.40 -3.27 3.78
CA ARG A 104 3.70 -2.05 3.32
C ARG A 104 3.64 -0.95 4.39
N ARG A 105 3.50 -1.31 5.67
CA ARG A 105 3.56 -0.32 6.77
C ARG A 105 4.91 0.37 6.88
N ILE A 106 5.99 -0.30 6.44
CA ILE A 106 7.36 0.26 6.46
C ILE A 106 7.62 1.10 5.22
N ASP A 107 7.36 0.58 4.01
CA ASP A 107 7.69 1.27 2.75
C ASP A 107 6.64 2.31 2.33
N GLY A 108 5.47 2.33 2.96
CA GLY A 108 4.43 3.32 2.72
C GLY A 108 3.56 3.05 1.48
N ALA A 109 3.71 1.88 0.84
CA ALA A 109 2.85 1.49 -0.27
C ALA A 109 1.57 0.79 0.21
N GLU A 110 0.58 0.70 -0.69
CA GLU A 110 -0.66 -0.03 -0.49
C GLU A 110 -0.55 -1.46 -1.01
N GLN A 111 -1.43 -2.36 -0.53
CA GLN A 111 -1.47 -3.76 -0.95
C GLN A 111 -2.82 -4.14 -1.54
N VAL A 112 -2.78 -4.84 -2.68
CA VAL A 112 -3.93 -5.47 -3.33
C VAL A 112 -3.57 -6.92 -3.67
N PHE A 113 -4.54 -7.82 -3.64
CA PHE A 113 -4.40 -9.20 -4.07
C PHE A 113 -5.42 -9.53 -5.15
N SER A 114 -5.06 -10.41 -6.07
CA SER A 114 -6.05 -11.08 -6.91
C SER A 114 -6.59 -12.33 -6.18
N ARG A 115 -7.51 -13.02 -6.82
CA ARG A 115 -8.05 -14.30 -6.33
C ARG A 115 -7.21 -15.52 -6.72
N ALA A 116 -6.09 -15.35 -7.38
CA ALA A 116 -5.24 -16.45 -7.78
C ALA A 116 -4.71 -17.21 -6.57
N VAL A 117 -4.74 -18.54 -6.65
CA VAL A 117 -4.21 -19.45 -5.64
C VAL A 117 -2.79 -19.84 -6.04
N ASP A 118 -1.87 -19.80 -5.09
CA ASP A 118 -0.52 -20.33 -5.25
C ASP A 118 -0.56 -21.85 -5.08
N PHE A 119 -0.28 -22.59 -6.14
CA PHE A 119 -0.24 -24.05 -6.10
C PHE A 119 1.19 -24.63 -6.07
N GLY A 120 2.17 -23.78 -5.76
CA GLY A 120 3.58 -24.14 -5.76
C GLY A 120 4.27 -23.84 -7.10
N TYR A 121 5.38 -24.52 -7.37
CA TYR A 121 6.19 -24.25 -8.55
C TYR A 121 5.44 -24.61 -9.85
N SER A 122 5.40 -23.65 -10.76
CA SER A 122 4.88 -23.81 -12.13
C SER A 122 6.01 -23.62 -13.14
N LYS A 123 6.08 -24.48 -14.15
CA LYS A 123 7.16 -24.53 -15.15
C LYS A 123 7.06 -23.41 -16.19
N ASN A 124 5.84 -23.07 -16.58
CA ASN A 124 5.56 -22.09 -17.63
C ASN A 124 4.18 -21.46 -17.43
N PRO A 125 3.86 -20.37 -18.14
CA PRO A 125 2.57 -19.69 -18.00
C PRO A 125 1.37 -20.55 -18.46
N GLU A 126 1.55 -21.48 -19.40
CA GLU A 126 0.51 -22.38 -19.88
C GLU A 126 0.05 -23.30 -18.74
N GLU A 127 0.99 -23.87 -17.98
CA GLU A 127 0.67 -24.65 -16.79
C GLU A 127 -0.03 -23.77 -15.75
N THR A 128 0.45 -22.56 -15.51
CA THR A 128 -0.21 -21.61 -14.59
C THR A 128 -1.66 -21.35 -14.99
N PHE A 129 -1.92 -21.04 -16.26
CA PHE A 129 -3.27 -20.78 -16.77
C PHE A 129 -4.16 -22.02 -16.86
N SER A 130 -3.62 -23.23 -16.71
CA SER A 130 -4.44 -24.43 -16.57
C SER A 130 -5.08 -24.52 -15.16
N PHE A 131 -4.48 -23.88 -14.15
CA PHE A 131 -5.01 -23.78 -12.78
C PHE A 131 -5.72 -22.45 -12.53
N TRP A 132 -5.16 -21.36 -13.03
CA TRP A 132 -5.76 -20.04 -12.91
C TRP A 132 -6.78 -19.82 -14.03
N ASN A 133 -8.02 -19.52 -13.67
CA ASN A 133 -8.94 -19.01 -14.69
C ASN A 133 -8.44 -17.64 -15.15
N LYS A 134 -7.83 -17.61 -16.34
CA LYS A 134 -7.14 -16.42 -16.88
C LYS A 134 -8.03 -15.18 -16.89
N ASP A 135 -9.29 -15.31 -17.34
CA ASP A 135 -10.20 -14.17 -17.44
C ASP A 135 -10.60 -13.62 -16.07
N SER A 136 -10.79 -14.49 -15.07
CA SER A 136 -11.09 -14.06 -13.71
C SER A 136 -9.93 -13.30 -13.06
N ILE A 137 -8.70 -13.79 -13.25
CA ILE A 137 -7.51 -13.10 -12.71
C ILE A 137 -7.24 -11.80 -13.48
N LEU A 138 -7.41 -11.81 -14.81
CA LEU A 138 -7.34 -10.59 -15.61
C LEU A 138 -8.35 -9.54 -15.12
N ALA A 139 -9.60 -9.96 -14.82
CA ALA A 139 -10.61 -9.07 -14.27
C ALA A 139 -10.16 -8.42 -12.94
N ASP A 140 -9.46 -9.16 -12.07
CA ASP A 140 -8.93 -8.62 -10.82
C ASP A 140 -7.82 -7.58 -11.06
N VAL A 141 -6.92 -7.81 -12.03
CA VAL A 141 -5.87 -6.84 -12.38
C VAL A 141 -6.49 -5.59 -13.01
N VAL A 142 -7.46 -5.75 -13.90
CA VAL A 142 -8.22 -4.63 -14.49
C VAL A 142 -8.94 -3.83 -13.40
N TRP A 143 -9.57 -4.53 -12.46
CA TRP A 143 -10.19 -3.89 -11.29
C TRP A 143 -9.19 -3.06 -10.49
N ALA A 144 -8.01 -3.61 -10.19
CA ALA A 144 -6.96 -2.91 -9.48
C ALA A 144 -6.51 -1.64 -10.23
N ILE A 145 -6.30 -1.72 -11.55
CA ILE A 145 -5.93 -0.57 -12.38
C ILE A 145 -7.04 0.51 -12.34
N ARG A 146 -8.30 0.14 -12.55
CA ARG A 146 -9.44 1.07 -12.54
C ARG A 146 -9.64 1.72 -11.15
N LYS A 147 -9.39 0.97 -10.07
CA LYS A 147 -9.54 1.44 -8.69
C LYS A 147 -8.38 2.33 -8.23
N VAL A 148 -7.15 1.99 -8.59
CA VAL A 148 -5.93 2.73 -8.20
C VAL A 148 -5.68 3.92 -9.12
N ARG A 149 -6.07 3.82 -10.40
CA ARG A 149 -5.80 4.78 -11.47
C ARG A 149 -4.31 5.13 -11.58
N PRO A 150 -3.43 4.12 -11.78
CA PRO A 150 -2.00 4.36 -11.85
C PRO A 150 -1.62 5.14 -13.10
N ASP A 151 -0.74 6.14 -12.95
CA ASP A 151 -0.14 6.83 -14.08
C ASP A 151 0.83 5.91 -14.82
N ILE A 152 1.60 5.11 -14.07
CA ILE A 152 2.47 4.09 -14.62
C ILE A 152 2.22 2.73 -13.96
N ILE A 153 2.42 1.67 -14.74
CA ILE A 153 2.42 0.29 -14.25
C ILE A 153 3.85 -0.25 -14.37
N VAL A 154 4.32 -0.92 -13.33
CA VAL A 154 5.64 -1.56 -13.31
C VAL A 154 5.46 -3.04 -13.03
N MET A 155 5.79 -3.90 -13.98
CA MET A 155 5.79 -5.33 -13.78
C MET A 155 7.18 -5.84 -13.37
N ARG A 156 7.21 -6.79 -12.44
CA ARG A 156 8.45 -7.37 -11.93
C ARG A 156 9.15 -8.25 -12.93
N PHE A 157 8.39 -9.06 -13.66
CA PHE A 157 8.91 -10.09 -14.54
C PHE A 157 8.63 -9.76 -16.00
N PRO A 158 9.46 -10.23 -16.94
CA PRO A 158 9.18 -10.14 -18.36
C PRO A 158 8.14 -11.20 -18.78
N THR A 159 7.53 -10.98 -19.93
CA THR A 159 6.56 -11.92 -20.52
C THR A 159 7.22 -13.11 -21.23
N THR A 160 8.53 -13.14 -21.31
CA THR A 160 9.35 -14.03 -22.14
C THR A 160 9.93 -15.23 -21.38
N GLY A 161 9.62 -15.36 -20.07
CA GLY A 161 9.92 -16.56 -19.29
C GLY A 161 11.20 -16.51 -18.46
N GLU A 162 12.04 -15.46 -18.57
CA GLU A 162 13.29 -15.34 -17.82
C GLU A 162 13.06 -15.19 -16.28
N GLY A 163 11.83 -15.01 -15.86
CA GLY A 163 11.44 -15.05 -14.44
C GLY A 163 11.57 -16.43 -13.79
N GLY A 164 11.79 -17.50 -14.58
CA GLY A 164 12.10 -18.86 -14.09
C GLY A 164 10.94 -19.59 -13.41
N HIS A 165 9.72 -19.02 -13.44
CA HIS A 165 8.53 -19.58 -12.81
C HIS A 165 7.28 -19.19 -13.63
N GLY A 166 6.34 -20.13 -13.81
CA GLY A 166 5.14 -19.89 -14.59
C GLY A 166 4.27 -18.78 -14.05
N HIS A 167 4.09 -18.69 -12.73
CA HIS A 167 3.34 -17.58 -12.08
C HIS A 167 3.97 -16.22 -12.37
N HIS A 168 5.32 -16.12 -12.40
CA HIS A 168 6.02 -14.88 -12.70
C HIS A 168 5.68 -14.40 -14.12
N THR A 169 5.84 -15.29 -15.10
CA THR A 169 5.53 -14.98 -16.51
C THR A 169 4.05 -14.70 -16.70
N ALA A 170 3.16 -15.50 -16.08
CA ALA A 170 1.72 -15.29 -16.14
C ALA A 170 1.30 -13.93 -15.56
N SER A 171 1.90 -13.50 -14.43
CA SER A 171 1.63 -12.18 -13.86
C SER A 171 2.00 -11.03 -14.80
N ALA A 172 3.10 -11.16 -15.53
CA ALA A 172 3.53 -10.17 -16.52
C ALA A 172 2.61 -10.14 -17.76
N ILE A 173 2.21 -11.31 -18.28
CA ILE A 173 1.25 -11.42 -19.38
C ILE A 173 -0.08 -10.75 -19.01
N LEU A 174 -0.59 -11.04 -17.80
CA LEU A 174 -1.83 -10.43 -17.29
C LEU A 174 -1.69 -8.92 -17.12
N ALA A 175 -0.54 -8.41 -16.67
CA ALA A 175 -0.31 -6.97 -16.52
C ALA A 175 -0.36 -6.24 -17.87
N VAL A 176 0.28 -6.78 -18.91
CA VAL A 176 0.28 -6.19 -20.27
C VAL A 176 -1.12 -6.24 -20.88
N GLU A 177 -1.86 -7.34 -20.71
CA GLU A 177 -3.22 -7.44 -21.18
C GLU A 177 -4.17 -6.50 -20.44
N ALA A 178 -4.02 -6.39 -19.11
CA ALA A 178 -4.82 -5.51 -18.27
C ALA A 178 -4.56 -4.02 -18.53
N PHE A 179 -3.34 -3.65 -18.92
CA PHE A 179 -3.00 -2.27 -19.31
C PHE A 179 -3.92 -1.75 -20.41
N LYS A 180 -4.22 -2.56 -21.41
CA LYS A 180 -5.16 -2.22 -22.49
C LYS A 180 -6.62 -2.41 -22.08
N ALA A 181 -6.92 -3.51 -21.41
CA ALA A 181 -8.28 -3.87 -21.06
C ALA A 181 -8.91 -2.90 -20.03
N ALA A 182 -8.11 -2.25 -19.19
CA ALA A 182 -8.63 -1.31 -18.19
C ALA A 182 -9.20 -0.02 -18.81
N ALA A 183 -8.74 0.37 -19.98
CA ALA A 183 -9.25 1.51 -20.73
C ALA A 183 -10.49 1.17 -21.57
N ASP A 184 -10.71 -0.10 -21.90
CA ASP A 184 -11.81 -0.54 -22.73
C ASP A 184 -13.09 -0.77 -21.90
N PRO A 185 -14.17 0.01 -22.12
CA PRO A 185 -15.41 -0.18 -21.38
C PRO A 185 -16.16 -1.48 -21.72
N SER A 186 -15.83 -2.14 -22.84
CA SER A 186 -16.43 -3.42 -23.21
C SER A 186 -15.82 -4.60 -22.43
N ARG A 187 -14.62 -4.42 -21.86
CA ARG A 187 -13.97 -5.42 -21.02
C ARG A 187 -14.42 -5.25 -19.56
N PHE A 188 -15.00 -6.31 -19.02
CA PHE A 188 -15.51 -6.36 -17.65
C PHE A 188 -16.48 -5.18 -17.31
N PRO A 189 -17.57 -5.03 -18.10
CA PRO A 189 -18.49 -3.90 -17.95
C PRO A 189 -19.21 -3.85 -16.59
N GLU A 190 -19.33 -4.99 -15.91
CA GLU A 190 -19.91 -5.08 -14.56
C GLU A 190 -19.12 -4.27 -13.51
N GLN A 191 -17.82 -4.07 -13.72
CA GLN A 191 -16.98 -3.25 -12.85
C GLN A 191 -17.34 -1.77 -12.92
N LEU A 192 -17.88 -1.31 -14.05
CA LEU A 192 -18.20 0.11 -14.28
C LEU A 192 -19.35 0.62 -13.41
N LYS A 193 -20.03 -0.25 -12.67
CA LYS A 193 -20.96 0.13 -11.60
C LYS A 193 -20.26 0.75 -10.40
N TYR A 194 -18.96 0.52 -10.23
CA TYR A 194 -18.20 0.90 -9.04
C TYR A 194 -16.96 1.74 -9.35
N VAL A 195 -16.37 1.55 -10.52
CA VAL A 195 -15.14 2.23 -10.97
C VAL A 195 -15.31 2.71 -12.41
N GLN A 196 -14.48 3.63 -12.86
CA GLN A 196 -14.43 4.08 -14.24
C GLN A 196 -13.28 3.41 -14.98
N THR A 197 -13.34 3.39 -16.32
CA THR A 197 -12.21 3.01 -17.16
C THR A 197 -10.99 3.89 -16.84
N TRP A 198 -9.80 3.31 -16.99
CA TRP A 198 -8.55 4.03 -16.79
C TRP A 198 -7.50 3.60 -17.78
N GLN A 199 -6.85 4.57 -18.43
CA GLN A 199 -5.67 4.34 -19.25
C GLN A 199 -4.44 4.86 -18.52
N SER A 200 -3.56 3.95 -18.10
CA SER A 200 -2.23 4.33 -17.63
C SER A 200 -1.39 4.85 -18.80
N GLU A 201 -0.49 5.79 -18.53
CA GLU A 201 0.37 6.36 -19.57
C GLU A 201 1.39 5.35 -20.12
N ARG A 202 1.93 4.50 -19.23
CA ARG A 202 3.02 3.57 -19.57
C ARG A 202 2.94 2.31 -18.72
N ILE A 203 3.42 1.21 -19.33
CA ILE A 203 3.76 0.00 -18.61
C ILE A 203 5.22 -0.34 -18.83
N PHE A 204 5.95 -0.60 -17.73
CA PHE A 204 7.36 -0.90 -17.70
C PHE A 204 7.62 -2.31 -17.16
N TRP A 205 8.71 -2.89 -17.63
CA TRP A 205 9.36 -4.02 -16.96
C TRP A 205 10.51 -3.53 -16.10
N ASN A 206 10.53 -3.89 -14.82
CA ASN A 206 11.65 -3.64 -13.92
C ASN A 206 12.73 -4.70 -14.14
N MET A 207 13.78 -4.33 -14.85
CA MET A 207 14.88 -5.21 -15.22
C MET A 207 15.65 -5.67 -13.97
N PHE A 208 16.00 -6.96 -13.90
CA PHE A 208 16.77 -7.50 -12.79
C PHE A 208 18.26 -7.52 -13.11
N ARG A 209 19.03 -6.62 -12.47
CA ARG A 209 20.49 -6.51 -12.61
C ARG A 209 20.97 -6.57 -14.07
N PRO A 210 20.47 -5.70 -14.94
CA PRO A 210 20.90 -5.70 -16.33
C PRO A 210 22.38 -5.34 -16.43
N LYS A 211 23.06 -5.85 -17.45
CA LYS A 211 24.41 -5.45 -17.78
C LYS A 211 24.41 -4.05 -18.39
N GLU A 212 25.56 -3.35 -18.34
CA GLU A 212 25.68 -1.98 -18.87
C GLU A 212 25.31 -1.91 -20.36
N GLU A 213 25.74 -2.89 -21.16
CA GLU A 213 25.42 -2.96 -22.60
C GLU A 213 23.93 -3.15 -22.90
N GLU A 214 23.16 -3.69 -21.96
CA GLU A 214 21.72 -3.88 -22.13
C GLU A 214 20.93 -2.59 -21.92
N VAL A 215 21.49 -1.62 -21.21
CA VAL A 215 20.80 -0.40 -20.79
C VAL A 215 21.35 0.89 -21.41
N LYS A 216 22.66 0.95 -21.71
CA LYS A 216 23.35 2.15 -22.19
C LYS A 216 22.85 2.56 -23.58
N GLY A 217 22.38 3.82 -23.69
CA GLY A 217 21.95 4.42 -24.96
C GLY A 217 20.65 3.82 -25.52
N LYS A 218 19.88 3.09 -24.70
CA LYS A 218 18.58 2.55 -25.11
C LYS A 218 17.48 3.58 -24.81
N PRO A 219 16.74 4.06 -25.84
CA PRO A 219 15.74 5.11 -25.65
C PRO A 219 14.46 4.62 -24.92
N ASP A 220 14.27 3.32 -24.85
CA ASP A 220 13.16 2.65 -24.17
C ASP A 220 13.48 2.23 -22.73
N ILE A 221 14.67 2.59 -22.22
CA ILE A 221 15.12 2.23 -20.87
C ILE A 221 15.51 3.49 -20.08
N THR A 222 15.03 3.60 -18.86
CA THR A 222 15.40 4.65 -17.90
C THR A 222 15.92 4.06 -16.60
N GLY A 223 16.86 4.77 -15.97
CA GLY A 223 17.39 4.43 -14.66
C GLY A 223 16.78 5.30 -13.57
N VAL A 224 16.20 4.68 -12.55
CA VAL A 224 15.67 5.36 -11.38
C VAL A 224 16.67 5.22 -10.23
N ASP A 225 17.15 6.34 -9.69
CA ASP A 225 18.06 6.32 -8.53
C ASP A 225 17.27 6.13 -7.24
N ILE A 226 17.31 4.89 -6.73
CA ILE A 226 16.63 4.48 -5.50
C ILE A 226 17.57 4.53 -4.28
N GLY A 227 18.77 5.09 -4.41
CA GLY A 227 19.77 5.18 -3.35
C GLY A 227 19.76 6.50 -2.58
N SER A 228 18.92 7.46 -2.97
CA SER A 228 18.83 8.77 -2.30
C SER A 228 18.41 8.66 -0.83
N PHE A 229 18.79 9.67 -0.06
CA PHE A 229 18.58 9.73 1.39
C PHE A 229 17.44 10.70 1.72
N ASN A 230 16.47 10.24 2.49
CA ASN A 230 15.38 11.07 2.98
C ASN A 230 15.72 11.60 4.38
N TYR A 231 15.92 12.89 4.51
CA TYR A 231 16.31 13.55 5.77
C TYR A 231 15.20 13.51 6.84
N LEU A 232 13.92 13.51 6.44
CA LEU A 232 12.79 13.41 7.38
C LEU A 232 12.70 12.00 7.97
N LEU A 233 12.98 10.97 7.18
CA LEU A 233 13.00 9.59 7.66
C LEU A 233 14.33 9.19 8.30
N GLY A 234 15.41 9.95 8.07
CA GLY A 234 16.76 9.61 8.53
C GLY A 234 17.32 8.33 7.90
N LYS A 235 16.85 7.98 6.71
CA LYS A 235 17.17 6.73 5.99
C LYS A 235 17.24 6.94 4.48
N SER A 236 18.06 6.15 3.80
CA SER A 236 17.96 5.99 2.35
C SER A 236 16.81 5.05 1.99
N TYR A 237 16.33 5.14 0.73
CA TYR A 237 15.28 4.21 0.27
C TYR A 237 15.78 2.77 0.20
N GLY A 238 17.08 2.54 0.01
CA GLY A 238 17.70 1.23 0.15
C GLY A 238 17.65 0.66 1.58
N GLU A 239 17.85 1.50 2.59
CA GLU A 239 17.71 1.10 4.00
C GLU A 239 16.26 0.81 4.37
N LEU A 240 15.34 1.68 3.97
CA LEU A 240 13.91 1.50 4.18
C LEU A 240 13.38 0.23 3.51
N ALA A 241 13.81 -0.01 2.27
CA ALA A 241 13.48 -1.21 1.52
C ALA A 241 14.00 -2.51 2.17
N SER A 242 15.20 -2.46 2.77
CA SER A 242 15.75 -3.60 3.48
C SER A 242 14.94 -3.95 4.73
N GLU A 243 14.46 -2.94 5.45
CA GLU A 243 13.55 -3.12 6.58
C GLU A 243 12.20 -3.72 6.13
N SER A 244 11.62 -3.17 5.05
CA SER A 244 10.38 -3.68 4.47
C SER A 244 10.53 -5.15 4.05
N ARG A 245 11.55 -5.48 3.26
CA ARG A 245 11.78 -6.84 2.78
C ARG A 245 12.04 -7.83 3.93
N SER A 246 12.64 -7.39 5.03
CA SER A 246 12.90 -8.23 6.21
C SER A 246 11.62 -8.61 6.97
N MET A 247 10.45 -8.11 6.57
CA MET A 247 9.18 -8.56 7.13
C MET A 247 8.72 -9.93 6.59
N HIS A 248 9.25 -10.38 5.44
CA HIS A 248 8.98 -11.70 4.86
C HIS A 248 9.77 -12.80 5.58
N LYS A 249 9.51 -12.98 6.85
CA LYS A 249 10.26 -13.87 7.74
C LYS A 249 10.10 -15.32 7.40
N SER A 250 8.88 -15.73 7.01
CA SER A 250 8.59 -17.11 6.56
C SER A 250 9.41 -17.51 5.34
N GLN A 251 9.90 -16.53 4.57
CA GLN A 251 10.77 -16.73 3.42
C GLN A 251 12.26 -16.59 3.75
N GLY A 252 12.61 -16.51 5.04
CA GLY A 252 13.99 -16.47 5.53
C GLY A 252 14.70 -15.14 5.27
N PHE A 253 13.96 -14.06 4.96
CA PHE A 253 14.59 -12.78 4.66
C PHE A 253 15.06 -12.05 5.91
N GLY A 254 16.39 -11.76 5.93
CA GLY A 254 17.04 -10.70 6.65
C GLY A 254 17.94 -10.00 5.67
N THR A 255 17.55 -8.85 5.14
CA THR A 255 18.25 -8.20 4.03
C THR A 255 19.22 -7.15 4.54
N ALA A 256 20.48 -7.23 4.10
CA ALA A 256 21.50 -6.24 4.40
C ALA A 256 21.09 -4.87 3.80
N ARG A 257 21.32 -3.81 4.56
CA ARG A 257 21.02 -2.44 4.14
C ARG A 257 22.02 -1.98 3.08
N SER A 258 21.51 -1.51 1.94
CA SER A 258 22.32 -0.86 0.90
C SER A 258 22.32 0.66 1.08
N ARG A 259 23.43 1.30 0.71
CA ARG A 259 23.65 2.74 0.81
C ARG A 259 24.35 3.27 -0.44
N GLY A 260 24.17 4.56 -0.71
CA GLY A 260 24.76 5.24 -1.85
C GLY A 260 23.92 5.08 -3.11
N LYS A 261 24.41 5.68 -4.20
CA LYS A 261 23.71 5.68 -5.50
C LYS A 261 23.45 4.26 -5.98
N GLN A 262 22.21 3.99 -6.33
CA GLN A 262 21.77 2.68 -6.82
C GLN A 262 20.68 2.87 -7.87
N LEU A 263 20.92 2.39 -9.07
CA LEU A 263 19.98 2.48 -10.17
C LEU A 263 19.16 1.19 -10.29
N ASP A 264 17.86 1.34 -10.32
CA ASP A 264 16.93 0.33 -10.85
C ASP A 264 16.51 0.75 -12.26
N TYR A 265 16.46 -0.20 -13.20
CA TYR A 265 16.16 0.08 -14.58
C TYR A 265 14.77 -0.37 -14.95
N LEU A 266 14.07 0.52 -15.68
CA LEU A 266 12.73 0.31 -16.20
C LEU A 266 12.77 0.33 -17.72
N LYS A 267 12.33 -0.76 -18.35
CA LYS A 267 12.18 -0.86 -19.79
C LYS A 267 10.72 -0.65 -20.17
N LEU A 268 10.47 0.32 -21.07
CA LEU A 268 9.13 0.55 -21.60
C LEU A 268 8.65 -0.66 -22.42
N ILE A 269 7.47 -1.15 -22.10
CA ILE A 269 6.84 -2.28 -22.81
C ILE A 269 5.73 -1.78 -23.71
N ASP A 270 4.91 -0.83 -23.24
CA ASP A 270 3.83 -0.23 -24.02
C ASP A 270 3.46 1.15 -23.44
N GLY A 271 2.77 1.97 -24.23
CA GLY A 271 2.30 3.31 -23.84
C GLY A 271 3.13 4.44 -24.48
N THR A 272 2.98 5.64 -23.95
CA THR A 272 3.59 6.85 -24.49
C THR A 272 5.11 6.84 -24.28
N PRO A 273 5.95 7.08 -25.32
CA PRO A 273 7.40 7.24 -25.14
C PRO A 273 7.72 8.35 -24.12
N PHE A 274 8.83 8.21 -23.42
CA PHE A 274 9.35 9.23 -22.50
C PHE A 274 10.61 9.90 -23.06
N LEU A 275 10.94 11.10 -22.58
CA LEU A 275 12.14 11.84 -23.00
C LEU A 275 13.29 11.61 -22.02
N ASP A 276 13.11 11.97 -20.74
CA ASP A 276 14.18 11.99 -19.75
C ASP A 276 14.07 10.86 -18.74
N ASN A 277 12.84 10.59 -18.26
CA ASN A 277 12.57 9.58 -17.24
C ASN A 277 11.15 9.01 -17.37
N GLU A 278 10.84 8.01 -16.57
CA GLU A 278 9.56 7.27 -16.61
C GLU A 278 8.32 8.14 -16.35
N LEU A 279 8.49 9.32 -15.76
CA LEU A 279 7.40 10.26 -15.45
C LEU A 279 7.30 11.43 -16.42
N SER A 280 8.20 11.53 -17.42
CA SER A 280 8.21 12.64 -18.39
C SER A 280 6.86 12.82 -19.06
N GLY A 281 6.31 14.04 -19.01
CA GLY A 281 5.04 14.40 -19.62
C GLY A 281 3.79 14.03 -18.76
N ILE A 282 3.96 13.38 -17.61
CA ILE A 282 2.86 13.04 -16.70
C ILE A 282 2.63 14.19 -15.71
N ASN A 283 1.41 14.73 -15.71
CA ASN A 283 1.01 15.74 -14.73
C ASN A 283 0.59 15.08 -13.40
N THR A 284 1.43 15.21 -12.39
CA THR A 284 1.19 14.65 -11.05
C THR A 284 0.76 15.71 -10.03
N THR A 285 0.43 16.91 -10.49
CA THR A 285 0.02 18.04 -9.64
C THR A 285 -1.51 18.20 -9.59
N TRP A 286 -1.99 19.05 -8.69
CA TRP A 286 -3.39 19.40 -8.61
C TRP A 286 -3.96 20.07 -9.88
N ASN A 287 -3.09 20.59 -10.79
CA ASN A 287 -3.54 21.15 -12.06
C ASN A 287 -4.18 20.11 -13.01
N ARG A 288 -4.02 18.80 -12.70
CA ARG A 288 -4.73 17.74 -13.44
C ARG A 288 -6.23 17.67 -13.10
N VAL A 289 -6.68 18.35 -12.05
CA VAL A 289 -8.06 18.34 -11.55
C VAL A 289 -8.62 19.76 -11.59
N LYS A 290 -9.79 19.94 -12.20
CA LYS A 290 -10.47 21.25 -12.25
C LYS A 290 -10.74 21.76 -10.83
N GLY A 291 -10.25 22.98 -10.54
CA GLY A 291 -10.34 23.61 -9.20
C GLY A 291 -9.18 23.25 -8.28
N GLY A 292 -8.22 22.43 -8.72
CA GLY A 292 -7.12 21.93 -7.90
C GLY A 292 -6.08 22.99 -7.53
N GLU A 293 -5.86 24.03 -8.34
CA GLU A 293 -4.85 25.05 -8.05
C GLU A 293 -5.03 25.72 -6.68
N ALA A 294 -6.30 26.04 -6.33
CA ALA A 294 -6.62 26.63 -5.02
C ALA A 294 -6.39 25.65 -3.87
N ILE A 295 -6.61 24.35 -4.09
CA ILE A 295 -6.31 23.29 -3.14
C ILE A 295 -4.80 23.16 -2.93
N ALA A 296 -4.01 23.14 -4.02
CA ALA A 296 -2.55 23.09 -3.95
C ALA A 296 -1.97 24.26 -3.14
N ALA A 297 -2.48 25.47 -3.37
CA ALA A 297 -2.04 26.66 -2.66
C ALA A 297 -2.32 26.58 -1.13
N ASP A 298 -3.47 26.05 -0.75
CA ASP A 298 -3.81 25.90 0.67
C ASP A 298 -2.97 24.79 1.32
N ILE A 299 -2.70 23.69 0.64
CA ILE A 299 -1.77 22.65 1.12
C ILE A 299 -0.38 23.24 1.34
N GLN A 300 0.14 24.03 0.41
CA GLN A 300 1.45 24.69 0.57
C GLN A 300 1.51 25.61 1.78
N LYS A 301 0.44 26.36 2.07
CA LYS A 301 0.35 27.19 3.29
C LYS A 301 0.42 26.33 4.56
N ILE A 302 -0.31 25.20 4.58
CA ILE A 302 -0.29 24.28 5.72
C ILE A 302 1.11 23.71 5.91
N ILE A 303 1.77 23.26 4.83
CA ILE A 303 3.13 22.76 4.85
C ILE A 303 4.12 23.83 5.38
N ALA A 304 3.98 25.07 4.93
CA ALA A 304 4.87 26.18 5.34
C ALA A 304 4.68 26.58 6.81
N SER A 305 3.49 26.40 7.37
CA SER A 305 3.16 26.74 8.75
C SER A 305 3.22 25.54 9.71
N PHE A 306 3.55 24.35 9.21
CA PHE A 306 3.60 23.14 10.03
C PHE A 306 4.68 23.24 11.11
N SER A 307 4.32 22.83 12.32
CA SER A 307 5.23 22.76 13.46
C SER A 307 5.39 21.32 13.92
N GLU A 308 6.61 20.81 13.88
CA GLU A 308 6.97 19.47 14.33
C GLU A 308 6.79 19.30 15.85
N VAL A 309 6.89 20.42 16.60
CA VAL A 309 6.68 20.43 18.06
C VAL A 309 5.19 20.45 18.41
N ASN A 310 4.38 21.08 17.55
CA ASN A 310 2.95 21.29 17.79
C ASN A 310 2.13 21.01 16.52
N PRO A 311 2.05 19.73 16.05
CA PRO A 311 1.31 19.38 14.84
C PRO A 311 -0.17 19.77 14.89
N SER A 312 -0.78 19.79 16.08
CA SER A 312 -2.19 20.14 16.30
C SER A 312 -2.57 21.54 15.82
N ASN A 313 -1.60 22.47 15.70
CA ASN A 313 -1.83 23.80 15.14
C ASN A 313 -2.33 23.77 13.69
N SER A 314 -2.06 22.68 12.96
CA SER A 314 -2.51 22.49 11.57
C SER A 314 -3.97 22.03 11.47
N ILE A 315 -4.59 21.55 12.54
CA ILE A 315 -5.93 20.94 12.52
C ILE A 315 -7.01 21.90 11.98
N PRO A 316 -7.11 23.18 12.40
CA PRO A 316 -8.13 24.07 11.85
C PRO A 316 -8.00 24.26 10.33
N ALA A 317 -6.77 24.42 9.83
CA ALA A 317 -6.51 24.58 8.40
C ALA A 317 -6.81 23.29 7.61
N LEU A 318 -6.54 22.12 8.20
CA LEU A 318 -6.88 20.83 7.60
C LEU A 318 -8.41 20.61 7.51
N PHE A 319 -9.20 21.05 8.48
CA PHE A 319 -10.65 21.02 8.41
C PHE A 319 -11.19 21.91 7.26
N GLU A 320 -10.65 23.12 7.12
CA GLU A 320 -11.05 24.01 6.01
C GLU A 320 -10.61 23.44 4.66
N LEU A 321 -9.42 22.86 4.56
CA LEU A 321 -8.95 22.15 3.36
C LEU A 321 -9.89 21.00 2.98
N ARG A 322 -10.27 20.15 3.95
CA ARG A 322 -11.20 19.05 3.73
C ARG A 322 -12.55 19.54 3.21
N LYS A 323 -13.10 20.58 3.84
CA LYS A 323 -14.35 21.20 3.41
C LYS A 323 -14.26 21.70 1.96
N LYS A 324 -13.17 22.40 1.63
CA LYS A 324 -12.91 22.92 0.30
C LYS A 324 -12.77 21.81 -0.75
N ILE A 325 -12.02 20.74 -0.47
CA ILE A 325 -11.94 19.57 -1.34
C ILE A 325 -13.33 19.00 -1.62
N ASN A 326 -14.16 18.81 -0.59
CA ASN A 326 -15.50 18.25 -0.74
C ASN A 326 -16.47 19.14 -1.54
N THR A 327 -16.31 20.47 -1.49
CA THR A 327 -17.20 21.41 -2.18
C THR A 327 -16.75 21.77 -3.59
N GLU A 328 -15.45 21.91 -3.82
CA GLU A 328 -14.91 22.45 -5.07
C GLU A 328 -14.46 21.36 -6.05
N ILE A 329 -13.93 20.23 -5.56
CA ILE A 329 -13.47 19.14 -6.42
C ILE A 329 -14.65 18.31 -6.90
N LYS A 330 -14.81 18.22 -8.23
CA LYS A 330 -15.91 17.48 -8.87
C LYS A 330 -15.53 16.05 -9.27
N ASP A 331 -14.25 15.76 -9.41
CA ASP A 331 -13.78 14.40 -9.63
C ASP A 331 -13.90 13.60 -8.31
N ASP A 332 -14.87 12.69 -8.27
CA ASP A 332 -15.19 11.92 -7.07
C ASP A 332 -14.02 11.03 -6.60
N TYR A 333 -13.18 10.57 -7.53
CA TYR A 333 -12.00 9.77 -7.15
C TYR A 333 -11.02 10.59 -6.31
N TRP A 334 -10.60 11.75 -6.84
CA TRP A 334 -9.66 12.62 -6.13
C TRP A 334 -10.27 13.24 -4.88
N LYS A 335 -11.53 13.64 -4.95
CA LYS A 335 -12.27 14.17 -3.80
C LYS A 335 -12.28 13.16 -2.65
N ASN A 336 -12.68 11.91 -2.89
CA ASN A 336 -12.79 10.91 -1.85
C ASN A 336 -11.41 10.49 -1.32
N LEU A 337 -10.43 10.27 -2.22
CA LEU A 337 -9.07 9.90 -1.83
C LEU A 337 -8.42 10.97 -0.94
N LYS A 338 -8.42 12.22 -1.43
CA LYS A 338 -7.74 13.32 -0.73
C LYS A 338 -8.47 13.77 0.54
N SER A 339 -9.80 13.71 0.58
CA SER A 339 -10.56 13.96 1.82
C SER A 339 -10.20 12.95 2.90
N LYS A 340 -10.05 11.66 2.55
CA LYS A 340 -9.62 10.62 3.48
C LYS A 340 -8.20 10.85 3.98
N GLU A 341 -7.26 11.20 3.09
CA GLU A 341 -5.89 11.53 3.48
C GLU A 341 -5.84 12.72 4.46
N VAL A 342 -6.69 13.75 4.25
CA VAL A 342 -6.80 14.88 5.19
C VAL A 342 -7.39 14.45 6.53
N GLU A 343 -8.39 13.57 6.55
CA GLU A 343 -8.95 13.00 7.79
C GLU A 343 -7.88 12.25 8.59
N GLU A 344 -7.09 11.42 7.94
CA GLU A 344 -5.99 10.70 8.57
C GLU A 344 -4.94 11.67 9.16
N LEU A 345 -4.65 12.77 8.46
CA LEU A 345 -3.76 13.81 8.96
C LEU A 345 -4.33 14.57 10.16
N ILE A 346 -5.63 14.85 10.18
CA ILE A 346 -6.30 15.47 11.34
C ILE A 346 -6.16 14.56 12.57
N LEU A 347 -6.42 13.25 12.40
CA LEU A 347 -6.25 12.28 13.48
C LEU A 347 -4.79 12.19 13.94
N ALA A 348 -3.84 12.19 13.01
CA ALA A 348 -2.41 12.16 13.32
C ALA A 348 -1.96 13.42 14.08
N CYS A 349 -2.33 14.61 13.60
CA CYS A 349 -2.03 15.89 14.26
C CYS A 349 -2.68 16.01 15.65
N GLY A 350 -3.86 15.42 15.83
CA GLY A 350 -4.57 15.36 17.11
C GLY A 350 -4.00 14.32 18.08
N GLY A 351 -3.06 13.47 17.62
CA GLY A 351 -2.52 12.38 18.42
C GLY A 351 -3.60 11.38 18.83
N PHE A 352 -4.58 11.12 17.95
CA PHE A 352 -5.66 10.22 18.26
C PHE A 352 -5.17 8.78 18.40
N TYR A 353 -5.77 8.09 19.38
CA TYR A 353 -5.72 6.66 19.53
C TYR A 353 -7.15 6.13 19.55
N ILE A 354 -7.47 5.26 18.61
CA ILE A 354 -8.79 4.67 18.47
C ILE A 354 -8.60 3.16 18.43
N GLU A 355 -9.28 2.45 19.32
CA GLU A 355 -9.21 1.00 19.43
C GLU A 355 -10.61 0.43 19.69
N ALA A 356 -10.87 -0.74 19.14
CA ALA A 356 -12.04 -1.54 19.48
C ALA A 356 -11.60 -3.00 19.63
N PHE A 357 -11.96 -3.64 20.72
CA PHE A 357 -11.63 -5.02 20.98
C PHE A 357 -12.82 -5.79 21.53
N ALA A 358 -12.89 -7.06 21.17
CA ALA A 358 -13.86 -8.00 21.70
C ALA A 358 -13.35 -8.61 23.01
N ASP A 359 -14.25 -8.94 23.93
CA ASP A 359 -13.94 -9.61 25.19
C ASP A 359 -13.56 -11.08 25.01
N ILE A 360 -13.88 -11.68 23.86
CA ILE A 360 -13.56 -13.06 23.49
C ILE A 360 -12.91 -13.12 22.10
N SER A 361 -12.03 -14.10 21.90
CA SER A 361 -11.28 -14.27 20.66
C SER A 361 -12.06 -14.98 19.55
N SER A 362 -13.10 -15.69 19.88
CA SER A 362 -13.96 -16.43 18.96
C SER A 362 -15.39 -16.52 19.51
N VAL A 363 -16.35 -16.53 18.61
CA VAL A 363 -17.78 -16.58 18.93
C VAL A 363 -18.51 -17.42 17.89
N THR A 364 -19.51 -18.18 18.32
CA THR A 364 -20.39 -18.94 17.43
C THR A 364 -21.41 -17.99 16.78
N PRO A 365 -21.74 -18.17 15.48
CA PRO A 365 -22.78 -17.38 14.84
C PRO A 365 -24.09 -17.39 15.62
N GLY A 366 -24.61 -16.19 15.94
CA GLY A 366 -25.84 -16.02 16.76
C GLY A 366 -25.59 -15.72 18.22
N GLU A 367 -24.38 -15.87 18.73
CA GLU A 367 -24.05 -15.47 20.11
C GLU A 367 -23.76 -13.96 20.20
N GLN A 368 -23.93 -13.43 21.40
CA GLN A 368 -23.59 -12.01 21.67
C GLN A 368 -22.11 -11.86 22.01
N ILE A 369 -21.53 -10.81 21.50
CA ILE A 369 -20.15 -10.40 21.75
C ILE A 369 -20.14 -8.99 22.33
N LYS A 370 -19.33 -8.77 23.36
CA LYS A 370 -19.10 -7.43 23.91
C LYS A 370 -17.90 -6.81 23.24
N ILE A 371 -18.10 -5.63 22.64
CA ILE A 371 -17.04 -4.82 22.05
C ILE A 371 -16.81 -3.58 22.90
N THR A 372 -15.57 -3.36 23.31
CA THR A 372 -15.15 -2.15 24.01
C THR A 372 -14.41 -1.25 23.03
N ALA A 373 -14.90 -0.03 22.85
CA ALA A 373 -14.25 1.00 22.02
C ALA A 373 -13.61 2.06 22.94
N SER A 374 -12.39 2.44 22.63
CA SER A 374 -11.64 3.49 23.33
C SER A 374 -11.20 4.56 22.34
N VAL A 375 -11.40 5.82 22.68
CA VAL A 375 -10.97 6.97 21.88
C VAL A 375 -10.22 7.94 22.79
N ILE A 376 -8.96 8.23 22.48
CA ILE A 376 -8.12 9.18 23.20
C ILE A 376 -7.56 10.17 22.19
N HIS A 377 -7.54 11.46 22.51
CA HIS A 377 -6.77 12.46 21.77
C HIS A 377 -5.73 13.13 22.67
N ARG A 378 -4.63 13.65 22.08
CA ARG A 378 -3.49 14.19 22.84
C ARG A 378 -3.23 15.67 22.58
N SER A 379 -4.07 16.29 21.77
CA SER A 379 -3.94 17.71 21.42
C SER A 379 -4.72 18.61 22.37
N ASP A 380 -4.43 19.91 22.32
CA ASP A 380 -5.18 20.97 22.99
C ASP A 380 -6.49 21.37 22.25
N GLN A 381 -6.73 20.77 21.09
CA GLN A 381 -7.93 21.03 20.29
C GLN A 381 -9.15 20.36 20.92
N ARG A 382 -10.33 20.96 20.70
CA ARG A 382 -11.59 20.46 21.24
C ARG A 382 -12.25 19.49 20.26
N PHE A 383 -12.55 18.30 20.73
CA PHE A 383 -13.26 17.27 19.96
C PHE A 383 -14.50 16.79 20.72
N THR A 384 -15.47 16.33 19.94
CA THR A 384 -16.70 15.72 20.46
C THR A 384 -16.87 14.37 19.76
N LEU A 385 -17.06 13.31 20.54
CA LEU A 385 -17.47 12.01 20.06
C LEU A 385 -18.99 12.01 19.92
N ASN A 386 -19.50 12.10 18.71
CA ASN A 386 -20.93 12.24 18.46
C ASN A 386 -21.64 10.87 18.56
N ASP A 387 -21.09 9.86 17.90
CA ASP A 387 -21.65 8.52 17.87
C ASP A 387 -20.58 7.45 17.68
N VAL A 388 -20.93 6.23 18.06
CA VAL A 388 -20.19 5.00 17.75
C VAL A 388 -21.14 4.05 17.04
N ARG A 389 -20.73 3.56 15.86
CA ARG A 389 -21.54 2.67 15.03
C ARG A 389 -20.88 1.31 14.93
N PHE A 390 -21.68 0.28 15.14
CA PHE A 390 -21.26 -1.09 14.93
C PHE A 390 -22.42 -1.87 14.26
N ASN A 391 -22.20 -2.29 13.00
CA ASN A 391 -23.24 -2.83 12.13
C ASN A 391 -24.45 -1.89 12.07
N ASP A 392 -25.65 -2.39 12.40
CA ASP A 392 -26.90 -1.64 12.41
C ASP A 392 -27.21 -0.97 13.76
N GLN A 393 -26.23 -0.98 14.70
CA GLN A 393 -26.40 -0.37 16.03
C GLN A 393 -25.63 0.94 16.12
N ASP A 394 -26.34 2.01 16.39
CA ASP A 394 -25.79 3.33 16.63
C ASP A 394 -25.93 3.71 18.11
N SER A 395 -24.83 4.13 18.72
CA SER A 395 -24.82 4.72 20.06
C SER A 395 -24.48 6.19 19.97
N VAL A 396 -25.49 7.05 20.13
CA VAL A 396 -25.33 8.51 20.14
C VAL A 396 -24.83 8.94 21.51
N LEU A 397 -23.64 9.55 21.57
CA LEU A 397 -22.96 9.91 22.82
C LEU A 397 -22.91 11.42 23.05
N ASN A 398 -22.55 12.20 22.02
CA ASN A 398 -22.31 13.65 22.08
C ASN A 398 -21.41 14.08 23.25
N SER A 399 -20.41 13.25 23.56
CA SER A 399 -19.49 13.46 24.66
C SER A 399 -18.28 14.29 24.23
N LYS A 400 -17.95 15.33 25.02
CA LYS A 400 -16.67 16.02 24.84
C LYS A 400 -15.54 15.09 25.22
N LEU A 401 -14.52 15.04 24.37
CA LEU A 401 -13.29 14.31 24.68
C LEU A 401 -12.36 15.20 25.48
N GLU A 402 -11.90 14.70 26.61
CA GLU A 402 -10.87 15.36 27.41
C GLU A 402 -9.48 14.93 26.91
N GLN A 403 -8.51 15.83 27.00
CA GLN A 403 -7.14 15.57 26.55
C GLN A 403 -6.49 14.46 27.40
N ASN A 404 -5.98 13.40 26.73
CA ASN A 404 -5.34 12.24 27.37
C ASN A 404 -6.23 11.41 28.30
N ILE A 405 -7.55 11.47 28.14
CA ILE A 405 -8.53 10.69 28.92
C ILE A 405 -9.35 9.80 28.00
#